data_78b2076d534e8b15406a8b1c1b392072
#
_entry.id   78b2076d534e8b15406a8b1c1b392072
#
_cell.length_a   1.000
_cell.length_b   1.000
_cell.length_c   1.000
_cell.angle_alpha   90.00
_cell.angle_beta   90.00
_cell.angle_gamma   90.00
#
_symmetry.space_group_name_H-M   'P 1'
#
loop_
_entity.id
_entity.type
_entity.pdbx_description
1 polymer ?
#
loop_
_entity_poly.entity_id
_entity_poly.type
_entity_poly.pdbx_seq_one_letter_code
_entity_poly.pdbx_strand_id
1 'polypeptide(L)'
;YILVEDNGFGMDQETILKSWLIISYSNKRAVDGIKPKTPLGRTPLGDKGLGRLSTQRLANCCEIYTKKTQSSPFHVGFKWSDFDTVERLGEVNVIFQPTEFKGRSGTKMYLLDLIDTDCWKGEGLERLKGALCQIIAPYKELKPFNIYLSVNGDIIDITQEISKLEQLNLCDINFNYFKGVMDVQIDI
;
A
#
# COMPACT_ATOMS: atom_id res chain seq x y z
N TYR A 1 3.54 9.04 14.95
CA TYR A 1 2.66 8.72 13.80
C TYR A 1 3.39 7.92 12.73
N ILE A 2 2.62 7.19 11.92
CA ILE A 2 3.08 6.59 10.67
C ILE A 2 2.38 7.32 9.53
N LEU A 3 3.14 7.71 8.50
CA LEU A 3 2.59 8.24 7.25
C LEU A 3 2.86 7.25 6.13
N VAL A 4 1.80 6.82 5.46
CA VAL A 4 1.87 6.09 4.20
C VAL A 4 1.38 7.02 3.10
N GLU A 5 2.27 7.36 2.17
CA GLU A 5 1.97 8.28 1.07
C GLU A 5 2.21 7.61 -0.28
N ASP A 6 1.29 7.78 -1.21
CA ASP A 6 1.42 7.35 -2.59
C ASP A 6 1.08 8.48 -3.57
N ASN A 7 1.68 8.44 -4.75
CA ASN A 7 1.39 9.30 -5.88
C ASN A 7 0.54 8.60 -6.95
N GLY A 8 -0.29 7.66 -6.52
CA GLY A 8 -1.19 6.88 -7.37
C GLY A 8 -2.41 7.67 -7.82
N PHE A 9 -3.49 6.94 -8.11
CA PHE A 9 -4.71 7.58 -8.63
C PHE A 9 -5.47 8.38 -7.59
N GLY A 10 -5.25 8.09 -6.31
CA GLY A 10 -6.10 8.58 -5.24
C GLY A 10 -7.54 8.07 -5.33
N MET A 11 -8.41 8.67 -4.54
CA MET A 11 -9.83 8.33 -4.48
C MET A 11 -10.68 9.58 -4.63
N ASP A 12 -11.80 9.44 -5.32
CA ASP A 12 -12.90 10.40 -5.30
C ASP A 12 -13.92 10.03 -4.22
N GLN A 13 -14.90 10.90 -4.02
CA GLN A 13 -15.96 10.70 -3.04
C GLN A 13 -16.68 9.35 -3.22
N GLU A 14 -17.00 9.00 -4.44
CA GLU A 14 -17.69 7.74 -4.74
C GLU A 14 -16.85 6.53 -4.37
N THR A 15 -15.57 6.54 -4.71
CA THR A 15 -14.62 5.47 -4.36
C THR A 15 -14.47 5.32 -2.84
N ILE A 16 -14.41 6.45 -2.11
CA ILE A 16 -14.33 6.41 -0.65
C ILE A 16 -15.58 5.78 -0.06
N LEU A 17 -16.77 6.27 -0.42
CA LEU A 17 -18.04 5.84 0.16
C LEU A 17 -18.44 4.42 -0.26
N LYS A 18 -18.24 4.07 -1.53
CA LYS A 18 -18.70 2.78 -2.08
C LYS A 18 -17.67 1.66 -2.04
N SER A 19 -16.40 1.99 -1.81
CA SER A 19 -15.33 0.98 -1.78
C SER A 19 -14.51 1.04 -0.50
N TRP A 20 -13.93 2.20 -0.18
CA TRP A 20 -12.95 2.28 0.88
C TRP A 20 -13.59 2.14 2.28
N LEU A 21 -14.75 2.72 2.53
CA LEU A 21 -15.47 2.61 3.81
C LEU A 21 -16.24 1.29 3.95
N ILE A 22 -16.39 0.49 2.89
CA ILE A 22 -17.10 -0.79 2.95
C ILE A 22 -16.12 -1.92 3.21
N ILE A 23 -16.24 -2.56 4.38
CA ILE A 23 -15.42 -3.71 4.76
C ILE A 23 -15.66 -4.89 3.80
N SER A 24 -14.60 -5.62 3.48
CA SER A 24 -14.63 -6.78 2.57
C SER A 24 -15.01 -6.45 1.13
N TYR A 25 -15.08 -5.18 0.75
CA TYR A 25 -15.28 -4.77 -0.63
C TYR A 25 -13.96 -4.25 -1.24
N SER A 26 -13.70 -4.60 -2.48
CA SER A 26 -12.56 -4.10 -3.25
C SER A 26 -12.88 -4.10 -4.74
N ASN A 27 -12.68 -2.96 -5.39
CA ASN A 27 -12.75 -2.82 -6.85
C ASN A 27 -11.52 -3.43 -7.57
N LYS A 28 -10.57 -3.99 -6.82
CA LYS A 28 -9.38 -4.68 -7.34
C LYS A 28 -9.60 -6.19 -7.51
N ARG A 29 -10.80 -6.69 -7.20
CA ARG A 29 -11.14 -8.11 -7.40
C ARG A 29 -11.11 -8.49 -8.87
N ALA A 30 -10.71 -9.72 -9.14
CA ALA A 30 -10.82 -10.29 -10.46
C ALA A 30 -12.29 -10.39 -10.87
N VAL A 31 -12.59 -10.01 -12.10
CA VAL A 31 -13.88 -10.25 -12.75
C VAL A 31 -13.59 -11.29 -13.84
N ASP A 32 -14.33 -12.39 -13.84
CA ASP A 32 -14.12 -13.53 -14.76
C ASP A 32 -12.67 -14.04 -14.80
N GLY A 33 -12.01 -14.07 -13.64
CA GLY A 33 -10.62 -14.51 -13.51
C GLY A 33 -9.57 -13.48 -13.93
N ILE A 34 -9.98 -12.34 -14.46
CA ILE A 34 -9.08 -11.28 -14.92
C ILE A 34 -8.97 -10.18 -13.86
N LYS A 35 -7.75 -9.98 -13.35
CA LYS A 35 -7.47 -8.83 -12.44
C LYS A 35 -7.37 -7.53 -13.23
N PRO A 36 -7.95 -6.44 -12.72
CA PRO A 36 -7.80 -5.13 -13.33
C PRO A 36 -6.30 -4.73 -13.37
N LYS A 37 -5.92 -4.01 -14.41
CA LYS A 37 -4.57 -3.44 -14.51
C LYS A 37 -4.63 -1.93 -14.35
N THR A 38 -3.59 -1.37 -13.74
CA THR A 38 -3.40 0.07 -13.71
C THR A 38 -3.01 0.58 -15.11
N PRO A 39 -3.16 1.88 -15.43
CA PRO A 39 -2.67 2.45 -16.68
C PRO A 39 -1.17 2.27 -16.92
N LEU A 40 -0.40 1.96 -15.88
CA LEU A 40 1.01 1.59 -15.98
C LEU A 40 1.22 0.09 -16.25
N GLY A 41 0.15 -0.69 -16.46
CA GLY A 41 0.19 -2.13 -16.73
C GLY A 41 0.37 -3.00 -15.49
N ARG A 42 0.40 -2.43 -14.27
CA ARG A 42 0.58 -3.18 -13.03
C ARG A 42 -0.72 -3.80 -12.55
N THR A 43 -0.64 -4.98 -11.97
CA THR A 43 -1.75 -5.61 -11.25
C THR A 43 -1.77 -5.10 -9.81
N PRO A 44 -2.86 -4.48 -9.34
CA PRO A 44 -2.96 -4.04 -7.95
C PRO A 44 -2.87 -5.21 -6.98
N LEU A 45 -2.12 -5.03 -5.89
CA LEU A 45 -2.08 -5.98 -4.78
C LEU A 45 -3.31 -5.77 -3.90
N GLY A 46 -3.76 -6.86 -3.25
CA GLY A 46 -4.86 -6.82 -2.27
C GLY A 46 -6.24 -6.65 -2.92
N ASP A 47 -6.98 -7.72 -2.94
CA ASP A 47 -8.32 -7.83 -3.53
C ASP A 47 -9.43 -8.12 -2.49
N LYS A 48 -9.06 -8.45 -1.25
CA LYS A 48 -10.00 -8.84 -0.20
C LYS A 48 -10.69 -7.66 0.49
N GLY A 49 -10.11 -6.45 0.42
CA GLY A 49 -10.64 -5.26 1.10
C GLY A 49 -10.47 -5.27 2.62
N LEU A 50 -9.52 -6.04 3.15
CA LEU A 50 -9.28 -6.19 4.59
C LEU A 50 -8.07 -5.41 5.11
N GLY A 51 -7.16 -4.97 4.24
CA GLY A 51 -5.90 -4.32 4.63
C GLY A 51 -6.08 -3.08 5.52
N ARG A 52 -7.18 -2.35 5.34
CA ARG A 52 -7.50 -1.19 6.18
C ARG A 52 -7.75 -1.55 7.66
N LEU A 53 -8.26 -2.75 7.95
CA LEU A 53 -8.47 -3.21 9.32
C LEU A 53 -7.14 -3.46 10.05
N SER A 54 -6.04 -3.67 9.31
CA SER A 54 -4.72 -3.81 9.92
C SER A 54 -4.25 -2.52 10.59
N THR A 55 -4.78 -1.36 10.21
CA THR A 55 -4.44 -0.07 10.82
C THR A 55 -4.89 0.01 12.28
N GLN A 56 -5.97 -0.72 12.65
CA GLN A 56 -6.45 -0.83 14.04
C GLN A 56 -5.38 -1.42 14.99
N ARG A 57 -4.50 -2.28 14.48
CA ARG A 57 -3.43 -2.87 15.29
C ARG A 57 -2.22 -1.96 15.44
N LEU A 58 -2.13 -0.92 14.65
CA LEU A 58 -0.99 -0.01 14.60
C LEU A 58 -1.24 1.29 15.35
N ALA A 59 -2.47 1.80 15.30
CA ALA A 59 -2.80 3.12 15.83
C ALA A 59 -4.26 3.23 16.22
N ASN A 60 -4.57 4.15 17.13
CA ASN A 60 -5.93 4.42 17.58
C ASN A 60 -6.72 5.33 16.63
N CYS A 61 -6.03 6.15 15.83
CA CYS A 61 -6.66 7.09 14.89
C CYS A 61 -6.12 6.90 13.48
N CYS A 62 -7.00 7.06 12.49
CA CYS A 62 -6.66 7.02 11.08
C CYS A 62 -7.20 8.27 10.38
N GLU A 63 -6.30 8.99 9.69
CA GLU A 63 -6.62 10.18 8.92
C GLU A 63 -6.16 9.98 7.47
N ILE A 64 -7.03 10.18 6.50
CA ILE A 64 -6.76 9.96 5.09
C ILE A 64 -7.04 11.23 4.32
N TYR A 65 -6.06 11.69 3.59
CA TYR A 65 -6.16 12.77 2.62
C TYR A 65 -5.95 12.18 1.24
N THR A 66 -6.92 12.33 0.35
CA THR A 66 -6.85 11.71 -0.96
C THR A 66 -7.44 12.59 -2.04
N LYS A 67 -6.89 12.48 -3.25
CA LYS A 67 -7.31 13.21 -4.42
C LYS A 67 -7.19 12.33 -5.66
N LYS A 68 -8.25 12.17 -6.40
CA LYS A 68 -8.24 11.62 -7.75
C LYS A 68 -8.01 12.73 -8.76
N THR A 69 -7.31 12.45 -9.86
CA THR A 69 -7.11 13.43 -10.93
C THR A 69 -8.45 14.01 -11.39
N GLN A 70 -8.54 15.34 -11.50
CA GLN A 70 -9.75 16.09 -11.89
C GLN A 70 -10.92 16.03 -10.90
N SER A 71 -10.69 15.55 -9.68
CA SER A 71 -11.69 15.53 -8.62
C SER A 71 -11.28 16.45 -7.46
N SER A 72 -12.24 16.85 -6.65
CA SER A 72 -11.96 17.53 -5.39
C SER A 72 -11.25 16.60 -4.41
N PRO A 73 -10.30 17.10 -3.63
CA PRO A 73 -9.66 16.31 -2.58
C PRO A 73 -10.59 16.17 -1.36
N PHE A 74 -10.48 15.03 -0.69
CA PHE A 74 -11.24 14.70 0.50
C PHE A 74 -10.34 14.28 1.65
N HIS A 75 -10.80 14.61 2.86
CA HIS A 75 -10.28 14.16 4.13
C HIS A 75 -11.29 13.20 4.77
N VAL A 76 -10.81 12.05 5.21
CA VAL A 76 -11.56 11.04 5.96
C VAL A 76 -10.81 10.77 7.26
N GLY A 77 -11.47 10.88 8.40
CA GLY A 77 -10.87 10.64 9.70
C GLY A 77 -11.80 9.88 10.63
N PHE A 78 -11.25 8.97 11.43
CA PHE A 78 -11.98 8.24 12.46
C PHE A 78 -11.05 7.71 13.55
N LYS A 79 -11.64 7.38 14.70
CA LYS A 79 -10.97 6.66 15.78
C LYS A 79 -11.50 5.24 15.83
N TRP A 80 -10.61 4.28 16.06
CA TRP A 80 -11.01 2.88 16.17
C TRP A 80 -11.90 2.62 17.40
N SER A 81 -11.68 3.36 18.50
CA SER A 81 -12.54 3.28 19.70
C SER A 81 -14.00 3.62 19.43
N ASP A 82 -14.30 4.43 18.41
CA ASP A 82 -15.67 4.81 18.09
C ASP A 82 -16.48 3.61 17.55
N PHE A 83 -15.78 2.60 17.02
CA PHE A 83 -16.41 1.35 16.57
C PHE A 83 -16.79 0.40 17.70
N ASP A 84 -16.14 0.52 18.88
CA ASP A 84 -16.40 -0.31 20.05
C ASP A 84 -17.66 0.14 20.80
N THR A 85 -18.11 1.37 20.56
CA THR A 85 -19.22 2.01 21.32
C THR A 85 -20.56 1.92 20.62
N VAL A 86 -20.62 1.41 19.40
CA VAL A 86 -21.83 1.36 18.58
C VAL A 86 -22.27 -0.08 18.29
N GLU A 87 -23.59 -0.31 18.22
CA GLU A 87 -24.12 -1.62 17.85
C GLU A 87 -24.05 -1.87 16.33
N ARG A 88 -24.04 -0.81 15.54
CA ARG A 88 -24.01 -0.88 14.07
C ARG A 88 -22.90 -0.03 13.50
N LEU A 89 -22.15 -0.56 12.58
CA LEU A 89 -21.05 0.16 11.89
C LEU A 89 -21.50 1.48 11.22
N GLY A 90 -22.76 1.60 10.82
CA GLY A 90 -23.30 2.83 10.23
C GLY A 90 -23.55 3.97 11.23
N GLU A 91 -23.38 3.73 12.53
CA GLU A 91 -23.53 4.72 13.60
C GLU A 91 -22.20 5.38 13.97
N VAL A 92 -21.09 4.90 13.42
CA VAL A 92 -19.76 5.48 13.66
C VAL A 92 -19.64 6.85 13.00
N ASN A 93 -19.23 7.83 13.79
CA ASN A 93 -18.94 9.17 13.29
C ASN A 93 -17.60 9.18 12.55
N VAL A 94 -17.67 9.28 11.23
CA VAL A 94 -16.50 9.43 10.37
C VAL A 94 -16.44 10.89 9.89
N ILE A 95 -15.30 11.54 10.09
CA ILE A 95 -15.04 12.84 9.45
C ILE A 95 -14.97 12.58 7.94
N PHE A 96 -15.79 13.30 7.18
CA PHE A 96 -15.79 13.24 5.73
C PHE A 96 -16.04 14.64 5.18
N GLN A 97 -15.00 15.30 4.70
CA GLN A 97 -15.08 16.70 4.28
C GLN A 97 -14.11 17.00 3.14
N PRO A 98 -14.41 18.01 2.31
CA PRO A 98 -13.44 18.57 1.37
C PRO A 98 -12.20 19.08 2.10
N THR A 99 -11.05 19.00 1.45
CA THR A 99 -9.78 19.46 2.01
C THR A 99 -8.86 20.00 0.93
N GLU A 100 -7.66 20.43 1.31
CA GLU A 100 -6.58 20.73 0.38
C GLU A 100 -5.69 19.50 0.21
N PHE A 101 -5.15 19.33 -1.00
CA PHE A 101 -4.19 18.26 -1.31
C PHE A 101 -3.12 18.80 -2.25
N LYS A 102 -1.88 18.79 -1.80
CA LYS A 102 -0.73 19.16 -2.63
C LYS A 102 -0.39 18.00 -3.56
N GLY A 103 -0.52 18.19 -4.84
CA GLY A 103 -0.26 17.18 -5.85
C GLY A 103 -1.40 17.02 -6.84
N ARG A 104 -1.11 16.27 -7.92
CA ARG A 104 -2.08 15.99 -8.98
C ARG A 104 -3.11 14.96 -8.54
N SER A 105 -2.64 13.89 -7.92
CA SER A 105 -3.45 12.79 -7.37
C SER A 105 -2.61 11.99 -6.38
N GLY A 106 -3.24 11.14 -5.58
CA GLY A 106 -2.58 10.25 -4.62
C GLY A 106 -3.33 10.16 -3.30
N THR A 107 -2.73 9.46 -2.35
CA THR A 107 -3.28 9.29 -1.00
C THR A 107 -2.18 9.48 0.05
N LYS A 108 -2.54 10.15 1.14
CA LYS A 108 -1.75 10.26 2.38
C LYS A 108 -2.58 9.70 3.51
N MET A 109 -2.09 8.66 4.15
CA MET A 109 -2.73 8.04 5.30
C MET A 109 -1.84 8.23 6.53
N TYR A 110 -2.36 8.93 7.51
CA TYR A 110 -1.73 9.12 8.80
C TYR A 110 -2.35 8.16 9.81
N LEU A 111 -1.51 7.38 10.46
CA LEU A 111 -1.86 6.57 11.61
C LEU A 111 -1.33 7.29 12.85
N LEU A 112 -2.24 7.78 13.67
CA LEU A 112 -1.93 8.63 14.82
C LEU A 112 -2.22 7.89 16.11
N ASP A 113 -1.52 8.27 17.17
CA ASP A 113 -1.63 7.62 18.48
C ASP A 113 -1.29 6.12 18.38
N LEU A 114 -0.01 5.83 18.10
CA LEU A 114 0.49 4.48 17.86
C LEU A 114 0.36 3.62 19.14
N ILE A 115 -0.12 2.39 18.96
CA ILE A 115 -0.32 1.43 20.06
C ILE A 115 1.02 0.91 20.58
N ASP A 116 1.95 0.60 19.65
CA ASP A 116 3.29 0.14 20.00
C ASP A 116 4.31 0.86 19.12
N THR A 117 5.26 1.54 19.75
CA THR A 117 6.33 2.26 19.05
C THR A 117 7.65 1.51 19.05
N ASP A 118 7.81 0.47 19.87
CA ASP A 118 9.08 -0.25 20.01
C ASP A 118 9.30 -1.24 18.85
N CYS A 119 8.22 -1.74 18.26
CA CYS A 119 8.29 -2.58 17.06
C CYS A 119 8.90 -1.86 15.83
N TRP A 120 9.02 -0.53 15.86
CA TRP A 120 9.59 0.28 14.77
C TRP A 120 11.06 0.66 15.00
N LYS A 121 11.72 0.05 15.99
CA LYS A 121 13.13 0.31 16.34
C LYS A 121 13.97 -0.95 16.19
N GLY A 122 15.28 -0.79 16.01
CA GLY A 122 16.22 -1.90 15.97
C GLY A 122 15.83 -3.00 14.98
N GLU A 123 15.71 -4.24 15.45
CA GLU A 123 15.33 -5.39 14.62
C GLU A 123 13.95 -5.26 13.95
N GLY A 124 13.01 -4.55 14.57
CA GLY A 124 11.70 -4.31 13.99
C GLY A 124 11.79 -3.47 12.73
N LEU A 125 12.65 -2.44 12.74
CA LEU A 125 12.92 -1.63 11.56
C LEU A 125 13.60 -2.44 10.44
N GLU A 126 14.55 -3.31 10.76
CA GLU A 126 15.20 -4.16 9.77
C GLU A 126 14.21 -5.17 9.14
N ARG A 127 13.31 -5.74 9.96
CA ARG A 127 12.21 -6.57 9.43
C ARG A 127 11.27 -5.81 8.50
N LEU A 128 10.95 -4.55 8.83
CA LEU A 128 10.15 -3.70 7.95
C LEU A 128 10.86 -3.45 6.61
N LYS A 129 12.14 -3.10 6.62
CA LYS A 129 12.95 -2.94 5.40
C LYS A 129 12.91 -4.20 4.53
N GLY A 130 13.17 -5.37 5.13
CA GLY A 130 13.09 -6.65 4.43
C GLY A 130 11.72 -6.93 3.81
N ALA A 131 10.63 -6.64 4.54
CA ALA A 131 9.27 -6.78 4.02
C ALA A 131 8.97 -5.81 2.86
N LEU A 132 9.46 -4.58 2.93
CA LEU A 132 9.32 -3.60 1.85
C LEU A 132 10.10 -4.01 0.60
N CYS A 133 11.30 -4.58 0.75
CA CYS A 133 12.07 -5.14 -0.36
C CYS A 133 11.29 -6.23 -1.13
N GLN A 134 10.53 -7.07 -0.43
CA GLN A 134 9.73 -8.13 -1.06
C GLN A 134 8.54 -7.61 -1.90
N ILE A 135 8.12 -6.37 -1.71
CA ILE A 135 7.03 -5.76 -2.50
C ILE A 135 7.53 -5.31 -3.88
N ILE A 136 8.81 -5.03 -4.01
CA ILE A 136 9.41 -4.56 -5.26
C ILE A 136 9.67 -5.78 -6.15
N ALA A 137 9.10 -5.76 -7.34
CA ALA A 137 9.34 -6.83 -8.32
C ALA A 137 10.78 -6.71 -8.85
N PRO A 138 11.57 -7.80 -8.82
CA PRO A 138 12.95 -7.78 -9.32
C PRO A 138 13.06 -7.70 -10.86
N TYR A 139 11.93 -7.73 -11.57
CA TYR A 139 11.92 -7.78 -13.02
C TYR A 139 12.11 -6.37 -13.63
N LYS A 140 13.21 -6.19 -14.36
CA LYS A 140 13.59 -4.92 -15.03
C LYS A 140 12.58 -4.44 -16.10
N GLU A 141 11.75 -5.34 -16.60
CA GLU A 141 10.74 -5.06 -17.63
C GLU A 141 9.53 -4.28 -17.10
N LEU A 142 9.30 -4.28 -15.79
CA LEU A 142 8.21 -3.53 -15.19
C LEU A 142 8.64 -2.09 -14.92
N LYS A 143 7.75 -1.14 -15.18
CA LYS A 143 7.99 0.27 -14.84
C LYS A 143 8.35 0.40 -13.37
N PRO A 144 9.37 1.19 -13.01
CA PRO A 144 9.88 1.27 -11.65
C PRO A 144 8.78 1.67 -10.67
N PHE A 145 8.74 0.95 -9.56
CA PHE A 145 7.93 1.25 -8.40
C PHE A 145 8.90 1.55 -7.25
N ASN A 146 9.06 2.81 -6.92
CA ASN A 146 10.02 3.23 -5.91
C ASN A 146 9.37 3.27 -4.55
N ILE A 147 10.05 2.74 -3.54
CA ILE A 147 9.65 2.81 -2.13
C ILE A 147 10.72 3.58 -1.37
N TYR A 148 10.30 4.61 -0.67
CA TYR A 148 11.13 5.39 0.23
C TYR A 148 10.64 5.18 1.66
N LEU A 149 11.54 4.77 2.54
CA LEU A 149 11.27 4.68 3.97
C LEU A 149 11.92 5.87 4.67
N SER A 150 11.13 6.66 5.40
CA SER A 150 11.66 7.73 6.22
C SER A 150 11.50 7.39 7.70
N VAL A 151 12.59 7.46 8.45
CA VAL A 151 12.61 7.23 9.89
C VAL A 151 13.22 8.46 10.55
N ASN A 152 12.41 9.21 11.31
CA ASN A 152 12.82 10.45 12.00
C ASN A 152 13.50 11.50 11.09
N GLY A 153 13.13 11.51 9.81
CA GLY A 153 13.68 12.43 8.81
C GLY A 153 14.77 11.85 7.93
N ASP A 154 15.40 10.76 8.31
CA ASP A 154 16.36 10.04 7.46
C ASP A 154 15.60 9.24 6.41
N ILE A 155 15.97 9.42 5.14
CA ILE A 155 15.32 8.75 4.00
C ILE A 155 16.19 7.61 3.51
N ILE A 156 15.59 6.44 3.41
CA ILE A 156 16.19 5.21 2.87
C ILE A 156 15.45 4.88 1.57
N ASP A 157 16.17 4.83 0.46
CA ASP A 157 15.64 4.36 -0.81
C ASP A 157 15.71 2.83 -0.85
N ILE A 158 14.57 2.18 -0.59
CA ILE A 158 14.46 0.72 -0.58
C ILE A 158 14.76 0.13 -1.97
N THR A 159 14.47 0.87 -3.04
CA THR A 159 14.73 0.43 -4.41
C THR A 159 16.24 0.32 -4.66
N GLN A 160 17.03 1.27 -4.14
CA GLN A 160 18.49 1.21 -4.24
C GLN A 160 19.09 0.09 -3.39
N GLU A 161 18.52 -0.20 -2.23
CA GLU A 161 18.99 -1.30 -1.40
C GLU A 161 18.86 -2.65 -2.12
N ILE A 162 17.77 -2.87 -2.85
CA ILE A 162 17.59 -4.07 -3.68
C ILE A 162 18.63 -4.13 -4.79
N SER A 163 18.89 -3.02 -5.48
CA SER A 163 19.89 -2.99 -6.56
C SER A 163 21.30 -3.35 -6.07
N LYS A 164 21.63 -3.04 -4.82
CA LYS A 164 22.89 -3.49 -4.21
C LYS A 164 22.92 -4.99 -3.97
N LEU A 165 21.79 -5.59 -3.57
CA LEU A 165 21.65 -7.04 -3.39
C LEU A 165 21.74 -7.79 -4.73
N GLU A 166 21.19 -7.22 -5.80
CA GLU A 166 21.30 -7.79 -7.16
C GLU A 166 22.75 -7.86 -7.66
N GLN A 167 23.62 -6.95 -7.20
CA GLN A 167 25.07 -6.99 -7.52
C GLN A 167 25.81 -8.13 -6.80
N LEU A 168 25.19 -8.73 -5.78
CA LEU A 168 25.72 -9.89 -5.06
C LEU A 168 25.14 -11.21 -5.63
N ASN A 169 24.66 -11.16 -6.86
CA ASN A 169 24.07 -12.33 -7.51
C ASN A 169 25.05 -13.51 -7.53
N LEU A 170 24.64 -14.62 -6.94
CA LEU A 170 25.44 -15.85 -6.88
C LEU A 170 25.13 -16.82 -8.01
N CYS A 171 23.95 -16.70 -8.60
CA CYS A 171 23.55 -17.47 -9.77
C CYS A 171 22.40 -16.81 -10.53
N ASP A 172 22.35 -17.02 -11.82
CA ASP A 172 21.20 -16.68 -12.67
C ASP A 172 20.45 -17.95 -13.06
N ILE A 173 19.13 -17.96 -12.83
CA ILE A 173 18.28 -19.07 -13.21
C ILE A 173 17.32 -18.60 -14.27
N ASN A 174 17.47 -19.11 -15.48
CA ASN A 174 16.57 -18.88 -16.60
C ASN A 174 15.70 -20.11 -16.82
N PHE A 175 14.39 -19.91 -16.97
CA PHE A 175 13.50 -21.02 -17.31
C PHE A 175 12.56 -20.62 -18.43
N ASN A 176 12.37 -21.53 -19.38
CA ASN A 176 11.39 -21.43 -20.46
C ASN A 176 10.40 -22.59 -20.34
N TYR A 177 9.12 -22.28 -20.41
CA TYR A 177 8.07 -23.28 -20.43
C TYR A 177 7.32 -23.24 -21.75
N PHE A 178 7.33 -24.34 -22.48
CA PHE A 178 6.62 -24.47 -23.74
C PHE A 178 6.07 -25.88 -23.93
N LYS A 179 4.79 -26.00 -24.24
CA LYS A 179 4.09 -27.29 -24.51
C LYS A 179 4.33 -28.40 -23.50
N GLY A 180 4.32 -28.07 -22.20
CA GLY A 180 4.51 -29.04 -21.11
C GLY A 180 5.97 -29.39 -20.82
N VAL A 181 6.93 -28.79 -21.51
CA VAL A 181 8.38 -28.95 -21.26
C VAL A 181 8.90 -27.67 -20.63
N MET A 182 9.70 -27.81 -19.58
CA MET A 182 10.40 -26.71 -18.90
C MET A 182 11.90 -26.91 -19.08
N ASP A 183 12.54 -25.96 -19.75
CA ASP A 183 13.99 -25.87 -19.83
C ASP A 183 14.48 -24.93 -18.74
N VAL A 184 15.47 -25.36 -17.96
CA VAL A 184 16.07 -24.60 -16.87
C VAL A 184 17.57 -24.49 -17.13
N GLN A 185 18.06 -23.24 -17.22
CA GLN A 185 19.48 -22.95 -17.31
C GLN A 185 19.91 -22.24 -16.02
N ILE A 186 20.98 -22.71 -15.41
CA ILE A 186 21.57 -22.14 -14.19
C ILE A 186 23.01 -21.75 -14.50
N ASP A 187 23.29 -20.47 -14.39
CA ASP A 187 24.63 -19.88 -14.54
C ASP A 187 25.12 -19.45 -13.14
N ILE A 188 26.27 -20.00 -12.69
CA ILE A 188 26.85 -19.81 -11.34
C ILE A 188 28.16 -19.02 -11.44
#